data_bbb2e45a7afb97a5b25103c97c8ec0be
#
_entry.id   bbb2e45a7afb97a5b25103c97c8ec0be
#
_cell.length_a   1.000
_cell.length_b   1.000
_cell.length_c   1.000
_cell.angle_alpha   90.00
_cell.angle_beta   90.00
_cell.angle_gamma   90.00
#
_symmetry.space_group_name_H-M   'P 1'
#
loop_
_entity.id
_entity.type
_entity.pdbx_description
1 polymer ?
#
loop_
_entity_poly.entity_id
_entity_poly.type
_entity_poly.pdbx_seq_one_letter_code
_entity_poly.pdbx_strand_id
1 'polypeptide(L)'
;MKLAVVGSINIDQTVIADRIPHKGETLPGHGLSYIPGGKGANQAVAMARLGADVAMFGCVGDDDNGRKMVENLIANGVKADQVRTVKGVPTGIAIITIGDNDNTIIVVAGANSKVDRAYVDSVKEDLLGYDMVVLQHEIPLDTVHYIVDLCSEHNIPVVLNPAPAAAVPAEIIEKVTWLTPNEHEAVLIFGEDKTAEELLRMYPGKLLITQGSRGVSVGLSSEEILTVPVRPAKVVDTTGAGDTLNGAFCYRIAMGDSVEDALRYANTAASLSTEKFSAQGGMPTAEEVEKALKEL
;
A
#
# COMPACT_ATOMS: atom_id res chain seq x y z
N MET A 1 17.42 -6.99 6.82
CA MET A 1 16.46 -7.81 6.04
C MET A 1 16.13 -7.06 4.76
N LYS A 2 15.89 -7.80 3.67
CA LYS A 2 15.54 -7.27 2.35
C LYS A 2 14.05 -7.43 2.11
N LEU A 3 13.37 -6.37 1.72
CA LEU A 3 11.93 -6.38 1.47
C LEU A 3 11.66 -6.26 -0.04
N ALA A 4 10.73 -7.02 -0.56
CA ALA A 4 10.24 -6.89 -1.92
C ALA A 4 8.79 -6.39 -1.91
N VAL A 5 8.50 -5.39 -2.72
CA VAL A 5 7.12 -5.00 -3.02
C VAL A 5 6.82 -5.40 -4.46
N VAL A 6 5.81 -6.26 -4.65
CA VAL A 6 5.30 -6.57 -6.00
C VAL A 6 3.96 -5.91 -6.14
N GLY A 7 3.85 -4.88 -6.99
CA GLY A 7 2.63 -4.07 -7.02
C GLY A 7 2.60 -3.00 -8.10
N SER A 8 1.67 -2.09 -7.93
CA SER A 8 1.37 -1.01 -8.87
C SER A 8 2.34 0.16 -8.79
N ILE A 9 2.54 0.78 -9.94
CA ILE A 9 3.25 2.05 -10.12
C ILE A 9 2.35 2.95 -10.96
N ASN A 10 1.84 4.03 -10.37
CA ASN A 10 0.92 4.95 -11.02
C ASN A 10 1.47 6.37 -11.05
N ILE A 11 0.97 7.15 -12.00
CA ILE A 11 0.97 8.60 -11.87
C ILE A 11 -0.45 9.07 -11.59
N ASP A 12 -0.62 9.87 -10.53
CA ASP A 12 -1.90 10.43 -10.16
C ASP A 12 -2.05 11.79 -10.83
N GLN A 13 -3.01 11.90 -11.76
CA GLN A 13 -3.42 13.16 -12.38
C GLN A 13 -4.56 13.77 -11.58
N THR A 14 -4.27 14.85 -10.86
CA THR A 14 -5.27 15.53 -10.03
C THR A 14 -5.68 16.85 -10.67
N VAL A 15 -6.97 16.98 -10.95
CA VAL A 15 -7.61 18.23 -11.38
C VAL A 15 -8.42 18.79 -10.21
N ILE A 16 -8.24 20.08 -9.93
CA ILE A 16 -9.01 20.81 -8.91
C ILE A 16 -10.02 21.70 -9.63
N ALA A 17 -11.29 21.62 -9.26
CA ALA A 17 -12.39 22.43 -9.75
C ALA A 17 -13.25 22.91 -8.57
N ASP A 18 -14.16 23.87 -8.80
CA ASP A 18 -15.09 24.33 -7.76
C ASP A 18 -16.01 23.21 -7.26
N ARG A 19 -16.37 22.31 -8.17
CA ARG A 19 -17.20 21.14 -7.91
C ARG A 19 -16.92 20.01 -8.90
N ILE A 20 -17.41 18.83 -8.61
CA ILE A 20 -17.38 17.68 -9.53
C ILE A 20 -18.39 17.93 -10.66
N PRO A 21 -18.01 17.80 -11.96
CA PRO A 21 -18.91 18.04 -13.07
C PRO A 21 -20.03 17.00 -13.14
N HIS A 22 -21.25 17.45 -13.45
CA HIS A 22 -22.37 16.56 -13.74
C HIS A 22 -22.24 15.94 -15.15
N LYS A 23 -23.02 14.91 -15.41
CA LYS A 23 -23.07 14.26 -16.74
C LYS A 23 -23.35 15.26 -17.86
N GLY A 24 -22.44 15.34 -18.82
CA GLY A 24 -22.56 16.23 -20.00
C GLY A 24 -22.09 17.67 -19.73
N GLU A 25 -21.54 17.97 -18.58
CA GLU A 25 -21.08 19.30 -18.21
C GLU A 25 -19.57 19.48 -18.46
N THR A 26 -19.18 20.71 -18.77
CA THR A 26 -17.77 21.13 -18.87
C THR A 26 -17.54 22.26 -17.85
N LEU A 27 -16.55 22.08 -16.98
CA LEU A 27 -16.14 23.09 -15.99
C LEU A 27 -14.68 23.52 -16.20
N PRO A 28 -14.34 24.79 -15.91
CA PRO A 28 -12.96 25.19 -15.81
C PRO A 28 -12.33 24.58 -14.55
N GLY A 29 -11.10 24.03 -14.67
CA GLY A 29 -10.29 23.63 -13.52
C GLY A 29 -9.36 24.74 -13.08
N HIS A 30 -8.97 24.75 -11.79
CA HIS A 30 -8.06 25.76 -11.21
C HIS A 30 -6.64 25.24 -11.06
N GLY A 31 -6.42 23.93 -11.16
CA GLY A 31 -5.11 23.32 -11.02
C GLY A 31 -5.04 21.94 -11.67
N LEU A 32 -3.84 21.58 -12.09
CA LEU A 32 -3.50 20.27 -12.59
C LEU A 32 -2.15 19.87 -11.99
N SER A 33 -2.11 18.71 -11.35
CA SER A 33 -0.87 18.15 -10.82
C SER A 33 -0.68 16.70 -11.27
N TYR A 34 0.59 16.30 -11.33
CA TYR A 34 1.03 14.94 -11.64
C TYR A 34 1.87 14.47 -10.47
N ILE A 35 1.38 13.51 -9.72
CA ILE A 35 1.95 13.09 -8.44
C ILE A 35 2.28 11.60 -8.52
N PRO A 36 3.46 11.16 -8.06
CA PRO A 36 3.76 9.75 -7.92
C PRO A 36 2.75 9.04 -7.00
N GLY A 37 2.23 7.91 -7.48
CA GLY A 37 1.21 7.11 -6.80
C GLY A 37 1.33 5.62 -7.11
N GLY A 38 0.24 4.90 -6.86
CA GLY A 38 0.18 3.44 -6.90
C GLY A 38 0.55 2.83 -5.54
N LYS A 39 -0.32 1.94 -5.03
CA LYS A 39 -0.14 1.36 -3.68
C LYS A 39 1.19 0.65 -3.51
N GLY A 40 1.64 -0.09 -4.52
CA GLY A 40 2.95 -0.75 -4.51
C GLY A 40 4.08 0.27 -4.37
N ALA A 41 4.13 1.27 -5.24
CA ALA A 41 5.14 2.32 -5.19
C ALA A 41 5.08 3.12 -3.89
N ASN A 42 3.88 3.44 -3.39
CA ASN A 42 3.68 4.15 -2.13
C ASN A 42 4.26 3.37 -0.95
N GLN A 43 3.93 2.08 -0.83
CA GLN A 43 4.43 1.24 0.26
C GLN A 43 5.95 1.05 0.19
N ALA A 44 6.51 0.88 -1.01
CA ALA A 44 7.96 0.81 -1.21
C ALA A 44 8.68 2.10 -0.79
N VAL A 45 8.14 3.26 -1.19
CA VAL A 45 8.68 4.57 -0.79
C VAL A 45 8.58 4.79 0.71
N ALA A 46 7.45 4.42 1.34
CA ALA A 46 7.30 4.51 2.80
C ALA A 46 8.38 3.69 3.51
N MET A 47 8.60 2.43 3.11
CA MET A 47 9.65 1.58 3.67
C MET A 47 11.05 2.18 3.49
N ALA A 48 11.38 2.65 2.27
CA ALA A 48 12.71 3.19 1.96
C ALA A 48 13.02 4.44 2.78
N ARG A 49 12.07 5.37 2.93
CA ARG A 49 12.24 6.58 3.76
C ARG A 49 12.43 6.27 5.24
N LEU A 50 11.90 5.15 5.70
CA LEU A 50 12.10 4.66 7.06
C LEU A 50 13.41 3.88 7.23
N GLY A 51 14.19 3.68 6.16
CA GLY A 51 15.51 3.05 6.20
C GLY A 51 15.54 1.58 5.80
N ALA A 52 14.46 1.03 5.24
CA ALA A 52 14.43 -0.35 4.78
C ALA A 52 15.28 -0.56 3.50
N ASP A 53 15.92 -1.73 3.39
CA ASP A 53 16.46 -2.24 2.12
C ASP A 53 15.31 -2.85 1.32
N VAL A 54 14.72 -2.08 0.41
CA VAL A 54 13.51 -2.43 -0.32
C VAL A 54 13.69 -2.34 -1.83
N ALA A 55 13.12 -3.32 -2.55
CA ALA A 55 13.05 -3.31 -4.00
C ALA A 55 11.59 -3.32 -4.48
N MET A 56 11.35 -2.60 -5.59
CA MET A 56 10.08 -2.59 -6.29
C MET A 56 10.13 -3.56 -7.47
N PHE A 57 9.17 -4.46 -7.53
CA PHE A 57 8.86 -5.34 -8.65
C PHE A 57 7.56 -4.86 -9.29
N GLY A 58 7.59 -4.53 -10.57
CA GLY A 58 6.43 -3.96 -11.23
C GLY A 58 6.67 -3.66 -12.71
N CYS A 59 5.69 -3.02 -13.32
CA CYS A 59 5.77 -2.62 -14.71
C CYS A 59 5.37 -1.16 -14.91
N VAL A 60 6.08 -0.46 -15.80
CA VAL A 60 5.75 0.87 -16.28
C VAL A 60 5.66 0.86 -17.80
N GLY A 61 5.02 1.86 -18.39
CA GLY A 61 4.96 2.03 -19.83
C GLY A 61 6.27 2.60 -20.40
N ASP A 62 6.43 2.49 -21.71
CA ASP A 62 7.51 3.15 -22.47
C ASP A 62 7.10 4.60 -22.79
N ASP A 63 6.82 5.37 -21.74
CA ASP A 63 6.36 6.76 -21.79
C ASP A 63 7.08 7.63 -20.76
N ASP A 64 6.83 8.96 -20.82
CA ASP A 64 7.46 9.92 -19.90
C ASP A 64 7.05 9.68 -18.45
N ASN A 65 5.83 9.20 -18.22
CA ASN A 65 5.34 8.89 -16.89
C ASN A 65 6.12 7.71 -16.30
N GLY A 66 6.34 6.65 -17.09
CA GLY A 66 7.13 5.49 -16.65
C GLY A 66 8.54 5.88 -16.23
N ARG A 67 9.22 6.69 -17.04
CA ARG A 67 10.57 7.19 -16.70
C ARG A 67 10.57 7.98 -15.39
N LYS A 68 9.64 8.94 -15.24
CA LYS A 68 9.51 9.75 -14.02
C LYS A 68 9.21 8.89 -12.78
N MET A 69 8.38 7.85 -12.92
CA MET A 69 8.05 6.98 -11.78
C MET A 69 9.25 6.15 -11.33
N VAL A 70 10.04 5.61 -12.27
CA VAL A 70 11.29 4.90 -11.95
C VAL A 70 12.31 5.83 -11.30
N GLU A 71 12.50 7.04 -11.86
CA GLU A 71 13.38 8.06 -11.27
C GLU A 71 12.95 8.44 -9.85
N ASN A 72 11.63 8.59 -9.62
CA ASN A 72 11.09 8.87 -8.29
C ASN A 72 11.34 7.74 -7.28
N LEU A 73 11.18 6.47 -7.68
CA LEU A 73 11.50 5.32 -6.82
C LEU A 73 12.99 5.35 -6.41
N ILE A 74 13.89 5.52 -7.37
CA ILE A 74 15.34 5.59 -7.13
C ILE A 74 15.69 6.77 -6.22
N ALA A 75 15.12 7.94 -6.48
CA ALA A 75 15.36 9.14 -5.67
C ALA A 75 14.90 9.00 -4.21
N ASN A 76 13.92 8.12 -3.95
CA ASN A 76 13.46 7.76 -2.60
C ASN A 76 14.21 6.56 -1.99
N GLY A 77 15.25 6.03 -2.64
CA GLY A 77 16.07 4.93 -2.13
C GLY A 77 15.49 3.53 -2.38
N VAL A 78 14.45 3.40 -3.22
CA VAL A 78 13.90 2.11 -3.64
C VAL A 78 14.72 1.53 -4.78
N LYS A 79 15.14 0.27 -4.69
CA LYS A 79 15.76 -0.46 -5.80
C LYS A 79 14.71 -0.73 -6.88
N ALA A 80 14.95 -0.29 -8.10
CA ALA A 80 14.01 -0.38 -9.21
C ALA A 80 14.50 -1.29 -10.36
N ASP A 81 15.52 -2.11 -10.13
CA ASP A 81 16.13 -2.97 -11.15
C ASP A 81 15.13 -3.98 -11.75
N GLN A 82 14.11 -4.34 -10.99
CA GLN A 82 13.04 -5.27 -11.40
C GLN A 82 11.78 -4.55 -11.92
N VAL A 83 11.85 -3.23 -12.11
CA VAL A 83 10.77 -2.49 -12.77
C VAL A 83 10.92 -2.60 -14.29
N ARG A 84 10.01 -3.34 -14.92
CA ARG A 84 10.04 -3.58 -16.37
C ARG A 84 9.34 -2.46 -17.14
N THR A 85 9.99 -1.96 -18.20
CA THR A 85 9.35 -1.08 -19.19
C THR A 85 8.62 -1.90 -20.24
N VAL A 86 7.33 -1.67 -20.43
CA VAL A 86 6.46 -2.39 -21.36
C VAL A 86 6.13 -1.50 -22.57
N LYS A 87 6.54 -1.93 -23.76
CA LYS A 87 6.28 -1.19 -25.00
C LYS A 87 4.80 -1.22 -25.40
N GLY A 88 4.29 -0.08 -25.89
CA GLY A 88 2.95 0.02 -26.43
C GLY A 88 1.82 -0.03 -25.39
N VAL A 89 2.16 0.02 -24.11
CA VAL A 89 1.18 0.08 -23.01
C VAL A 89 1.52 1.31 -22.16
N PRO A 90 0.57 2.19 -21.84
CA PRO A 90 0.84 3.36 -21.00
C PRO A 90 1.15 2.93 -19.55
N THR A 91 1.91 3.77 -18.84
CA THR A 91 2.06 3.65 -17.39
C THR A 91 0.71 3.74 -16.69
N GLY A 92 0.54 3.05 -15.57
CA GLY A 92 -0.67 3.13 -14.75
C GLY A 92 -0.98 4.57 -14.34
N ILE A 93 -2.26 4.94 -14.34
CA ILE A 93 -2.70 6.30 -14.05
C ILE A 93 -3.95 6.28 -13.17
N ALA A 94 -4.00 7.17 -12.18
CA ALA A 94 -5.24 7.56 -11.51
C ALA A 94 -5.64 8.96 -11.96
N ILE A 95 -6.87 9.11 -12.43
CA ILE A 95 -7.46 10.40 -12.77
C ILE A 95 -8.33 10.82 -11.60
N ILE A 96 -7.93 11.90 -10.92
CA ILE A 96 -8.56 12.36 -9.69
C ILE A 96 -9.17 13.74 -9.97
N THR A 97 -10.46 13.89 -9.72
CA THR A 97 -11.13 15.19 -9.73
C THR A 97 -11.49 15.55 -8.30
N ILE A 98 -11.03 16.71 -7.84
CA ILE A 98 -11.34 17.27 -6.51
C ILE A 98 -12.29 18.45 -6.70
N GLY A 99 -13.42 18.44 -6.01
CA GLY A 99 -14.43 19.50 -5.97
C GLY A 99 -15.44 19.26 -4.87
N ASP A 100 -16.13 20.29 -4.37
CA ASP A 100 -17.15 20.20 -3.28
C ASP A 100 -16.61 19.59 -1.98
N ASN A 101 -15.33 19.68 -1.68
CA ASN A 101 -14.65 18.98 -0.59
C ASN A 101 -14.73 17.45 -0.67
N ASP A 102 -14.90 16.91 -1.88
CA ASP A 102 -14.95 15.49 -2.17
C ASP A 102 -14.07 15.17 -3.40
N ASN A 103 -13.90 13.90 -3.72
CA ASN A 103 -13.15 13.48 -4.90
C ASN A 103 -13.84 12.34 -5.66
N THR A 104 -13.46 12.22 -6.92
CA THR A 104 -13.73 11.04 -7.75
C THR A 104 -12.43 10.52 -8.34
N ILE A 105 -12.28 9.20 -8.38
CA ILE A 105 -11.04 8.57 -8.84
C ILE A 105 -11.39 7.50 -9.89
N ILE A 106 -10.72 7.58 -11.03
CA ILE A 106 -10.74 6.55 -12.08
C ILE A 106 -9.32 6.02 -12.22
N VAL A 107 -9.14 4.71 -12.02
CA VAL A 107 -7.84 4.05 -12.19
C VAL A 107 -7.80 3.32 -13.51
N VAL A 108 -6.74 3.57 -14.28
CA VAL A 108 -6.40 2.81 -15.50
C VAL A 108 -5.11 2.04 -15.20
N ALA A 109 -5.22 0.73 -15.14
CA ALA A 109 -4.10 -0.14 -14.73
C ALA A 109 -2.87 0.00 -15.64
N GLY A 110 -3.06 0.23 -16.95
CA GLY A 110 -1.94 0.36 -17.89
C GLY A 110 -0.95 -0.80 -17.75
N ALA A 111 0.32 -0.47 -17.62
CA ALA A 111 1.41 -1.44 -17.48
C ALA A 111 1.32 -2.30 -16.20
N ASN A 112 0.60 -1.87 -15.16
CA ASN A 112 0.37 -2.72 -13.99
C ASN A 112 -0.36 -4.02 -14.34
N SER A 113 -1.18 -4.02 -15.41
CA SER A 113 -1.82 -5.24 -15.94
C SER A 113 -0.83 -6.25 -16.53
N LYS A 114 0.43 -5.86 -16.72
CA LYS A 114 1.53 -6.69 -17.22
C LYS A 114 2.43 -7.24 -16.13
N VAL A 115 2.08 -6.97 -14.87
CA VAL A 115 2.62 -7.70 -13.72
C VAL A 115 1.85 -9.03 -13.65
N ASP A 116 2.05 -9.86 -14.65
CA ASP A 116 1.40 -11.16 -14.86
C ASP A 116 2.33 -12.32 -14.47
N ARG A 117 1.84 -13.56 -14.57
CA ARG A 117 2.65 -14.75 -14.23
C ARG A 117 3.96 -14.81 -15.03
N ALA A 118 3.94 -14.45 -16.30
CA ALA A 118 5.15 -14.46 -17.13
C ALA A 118 6.18 -13.43 -16.66
N TYR A 119 5.73 -12.29 -16.17
CA TYR A 119 6.60 -11.33 -15.50
C TYR A 119 7.21 -11.95 -14.24
N VAL A 120 6.37 -12.50 -13.35
CA VAL A 120 6.83 -13.11 -12.09
C VAL A 120 7.83 -14.24 -12.34
N ASP A 121 7.54 -15.13 -13.27
CA ASP A 121 8.43 -16.23 -13.64
C ASP A 121 9.81 -15.72 -14.11
N SER A 122 9.86 -14.57 -14.78
CA SER A 122 11.12 -13.99 -15.28
C SER A 122 11.97 -13.33 -14.19
N VAL A 123 11.38 -12.99 -13.03
CA VAL A 123 12.05 -12.36 -11.88
C VAL A 123 12.04 -13.25 -10.63
N LYS A 124 11.58 -14.50 -10.79
CA LYS A 124 11.34 -15.45 -9.70
C LYS A 124 12.57 -15.65 -8.82
N GLU A 125 13.73 -15.91 -9.43
CA GLU A 125 14.97 -16.17 -8.68
C GLU A 125 15.37 -14.98 -7.81
N ASP A 126 15.22 -13.76 -8.34
CA ASP A 126 15.50 -12.54 -7.56
C ASP A 126 14.47 -12.36 -6.45
N LEU A 127 13.17 -12.55 -6.73
CA LEU A 127 12.09 -12.41 -5.75
C LEU A 127 12.27 -13.37 -4.56
N LEU A 128 12.66 -14.60 -4.81
CA LEU A 128 12.93 -15.60 -3.78
C LEU A 128 14.16 -15.29 -2.91
N GLY A 129 14.97 -14.31 -3.29
CA GLY A 129 16.11 -13.82 -2.51
C GLY A 129 15.75 -12.77 -1.44
N TYR A 130 14.46 -12.45 -1.25
CA TYR A 130 13.98 -11.47 -0.28
C TYR A 130 13.42 -12.15 0.97
N ASP A 131 13.51 -11.44 2.09
CA ASP A 131 13.10 -11.95 3.41
C ASP A 131 11.58 -11.80 3.66
N MET A 132 10.90 -10.93 2.90
CA MET A 132 9.45 -10.68 2.96
C MET A 132 8.96 -10.09 1.64
N VAL A 133 7.76 -10.47 1.23
CA VAL A 133 7.06 -9.92 0.04
C VAL A 133 5.80 -9.19 0.47
N VAL A 134 5.59 -8.01 -0.09
CA VAL A 134 4.42 -7.16 0.18
C VAL A 134 3.62 -6.97 -1.09
N LEU A 135 2.31 -7.21 -1.01
CA LEU A 135 1.37 -7.25 -2.13
C LEU A 135 0.15 -6.35 -1.89
N GLN A 136 -0.47 -5.89 -2.97
CA GLN A 136 -1.75 -5.17 -2.99
C GLN A 136 -2.61 -5.67 -4.15
N HIS A 137 -3.84 -5.17 -4.28
CA HIS A 137 -4.78 -5.58 -5.33
C HIS A 137 -4.83 -4.63 -6.56
N GLU A 138 -3.76 -3.88 -6.83
CA GLU A 138 -3.68 -3.03 -8.04
C GLU A 138 -2.89 -3.66 -9.20
N ILE A 139 -2.57 -4.94 -9.09
CA ILE A 139 -2.07 -5.81 -10.17
C ILE A 139 -3.05 -6.98 -10.37
N PRO A 140 -2.94 -7.80 -11.42
CA PRO A 140 -3.86 -8.92 -11.62
C PRO A 140 -3.96 -9.84 -10.41
N LEU A 141 -5.18 -10.11 -9.94
CA LEU A 141 -5.42 -10.89 -8.72
C LEU A 141 -4.91 -12.33 -8.80
N ASP A 142 -4.99 -12.94 -9.98
CA ASP A 142 -4.42 -14.27 -10.23
C ASP A 142 -2.90 -14.29 -10.07
N THR A 143 -2.23 -13.17 -10.37
CA THR A 143 -0.79 -13.00 -10.13
C THR A 143 -0.51 -12.82 -8.64
N VAL A 144 -1.35 -12.04 -7.92
CA VAL A 144 -1.23 -11.91 -6.45
C VAL A 144 -1.31 -13.29 -5.79
N HIS A 145 -2.32 -14.09 -6.15
CA HIS A 145 -2.49 -15.44 -5.61
C HIS A 145 -1.29 -16.36 -5.97
N TYR A 146 -0.81 -16.27 -7.21
CA TYR A 146 0.37 -17.02 -7.64
C TYR A 146 1.63 -16.68 -6.83
N ILE A 147 1.86 -15.39 -6.52
CA ILE A 147 3.00 -14.99 -5.70
C ILE A 147 2.84 -15.48 -4.26
N VAL A 148 1.62 -15.44 -3.69
CA VAL A 148 1.35 -15.99 -2.36
C VAL A 148 1.66 -17.47 -2.31
N ASP A 149 1.22 -18.23 -3.31
CA ASP A 149 1.51 -19.67 -3.42
C ASP A 149 3.02 -19.92 -3.50
N LEU A 150 3.70 -19.21 -4.39
CA LEU A 150 5.14 -19.30 -4.59
C LEU A 150 5.92 -18.99 -3.30
N CYS A 151 5.58 -17.91 -2.61
CA CYS A 151 6.24 -17.52 -1.36
C CYS A 151 5.98 -18.54 -0.24
N SER A 152 4.76 -19.07 -0.16
CA SER A 152 4.39 -20.11 0.82
C SER A 152 5.21 -21.39 0.61
N GLU A 153 5.40 -21.85 -0.64
CA GLU A 153 6.24 -23.00 -0.98
C GLU A 153 7.70 -22.83 -0.56
N HIS A 154 8.18 -21.59 -0.48
CA HIS A 154 9.56 -21.24 -0.11
C HIS A 154 9.72 -20.68 1.30
N ASN A 155 8.65 -20.69 2.11
CA ASN A 155 8.61 -20.15 3.47
C ASN A 155 8.99 -18.67 3.56
N ILE A 156 8.65 -17.87 2.55
CA ILE A 156 8.84 -16.43 2.53
C ILE A 156 7.57 -15.77 3.08
N PRO A 157 7.66 -14.95 4.14
CA PRO A 157 6.54 -14.21 4.67
C PRO A 157 5.90 -13.28 3.63
N VAL A 158 4.56 -13.27 3.57
CA VAL A 158 3.80 -12.38 2.71
C VAL A 158 2.89 -11.48 3.54
N VAL A 159 2.95 -10.18 3.27
CA VAL A 159 1.96 -9.21 3.73
C VAL A 159 1.07 -8.84 2.56
N LEU A 160 -0.22 -9.10 2.68
CA LEU A 160 -1.22 -8.72 1.69
C LEU A 160 -2.08 -7.56 2.22
N ASN A 161 -1.94 -6.40 1.60
CA ASN A 161 -2.90 -5.31 1.73
C ASN A 161 -3.98 -5.46 0.65
N PRO A 162 -5.20 -5.91 0.97
CA PRO A 162 -6.22 -6.29 -0.01
C PRO A 162 -6.97 -5.07 -0.54
N ALA A 163 -6.25 -4.06 -0.96
CA ALA A 163 -6.73 -2.78 -1.46
C ALA A 163 -6.33 -2.56 -2.94
N PRO A 164 -7.25 -2.13 -3.85
CA PRO A 164 -8.68 -1.99 -3.61
C PRO A 164 -9.37 -3.31 -3.29
N ALA A 165 -10.50 -3.22 -2.59
CA ALA A 165 -11.21 -4.37 -2.08
C ALA A 165 -11.62 -5.37 -3.18
N ALA A 166 -11.29 -6.62 -2.98
CA ALA A 166 -11.71 -7.76 -3.78
C ALA A 166 -11.77 -9.00 -2.90
N ALA A 167 -12.51 -10.01 -3.33
CA ALA A 167 -12.58 -11.29 -2.62
C ALA A 167 -11.18 -11.93 -2.54
N VAL A 168 -10.85 -12.46 -1.37
CA VAL A 168 -9.61 -13.22 -1.12
C VAL A 168 -10.01 -14.66 -0.81
N PRO A 169 -9.59 -15.65 -1.60
CA PRO A 169 -9.88 -17.05 -1.32
C PRO A 169 -9.34 -17.50 0.04
N ALA A 170 -10.06 -18.39 0.72
CA ALA A 170 -9.66 -18.86 2.05
C ALA A 170 -8.25 -19.48 2.06
N GLU A 171 -7.91 -20.24 1.03
CA GLU A 171 -6.59 -20.84 0.84
C GLU A 171 -5.46 -19.78 0.71
N ILE A 172 -5.76 -18.60 0.21
CA ILE A 172 -4.81 -17.48 0.14
C ILE A 172 -4.68 -16.82 1.53
N ILE A 173 -5.81 -16.64 2.25
CA ILE A 173 -5.80 -16.11 3.62
C ILE A 173 -4.97 -17.02 4.54
N GLU A 174 -5.04 -18.35 4.37
CA GLU A 174 -4.24 -19.30 5.14
C GLU A 174 -2.74 -19.14 4.91
N LYS A 175 -2.32 -18.85 3.67
CA LYS A 175 -0.90 -18.79 3.26
C LYS A 175 -0.23 -17.45 3.57
N VAL A 176 -0.95 -16.32 3.56
CA VAL A 176 -0.35 -15.03 3.89
C VAL A 176 0.05 -14.99 5.37
N THR A 177 1.14 -14.29 5.67
CA THR A 177 1.57 -14.05 7.06
C THR A 177 0.71 -12.98 7.71
N TRP A 178 0.47 -11.88 6.98
CA TRP A 178 -0.38 -10.79 7.42
C TRP A 178 -1.36 -10.40 6.34
N LEU A 179 -2.61 -10.19 6.73
CA LEU A 179 -3.68 -9.60 5.93
C LEU A 179 -4.09 -8.27 6.58
N THR A 180 -4.03 -7.16 5.82
CA THR A 180 -4.16 -5.82 6.37
C THR A 180 -5.28 -4.99 5.74
N PRO A 181 -6.54 -5.46 5.78
CA PRO A 181 -7.69 -4.70 5.26
C PRO A 181 -8.01 -3.48 6.14
N ASN A 182 -8.69 -2.50 5.55
CA ASN A 182 -9.51 -1.58 6.32
C ASN A 182 -10.89 -2.21 6.63
N GLU A 183 -11.73 -1.51 7.38
CA GLU A 183 -13.05 -2.03 7.79
C GLU A 183 -13.95 -2.38 6.60
N HIS A 184 -13.95 -1.56 5.54
CA HIS A 184 -14.76 -1.82 4.34
C HIS A 184 -14.23 -3.02 3.55
N GLU A 185 -12.92 -3.12 3.43
CA GLU A 185 -12.25 -4.25 2.78
C GLU A 185 -12.50 -5.54 3.56
N ALA A 186 -12.45 -5.49 4.90
CA ALA A 186 -12.75 -6.64 5.74
C ALA A 186 -14.18 -7.16 5.53
N VAL A 187 -15.17 -6.27 5.43
CA VAL A 187 -16.57 -6.64 5.13
C VAL A 187 -16.67 -7.31 3.76
N LEU A 188 -15.99 -6.80 2.73
CA LEU A 188 -16.03 -7.40 1.39
C LEU A 188 -15.35 -8.79 1.33
N ILE A 189 -14.32 -9.00 2.14
CA ILE A 189 -13.57 -10.27 2.18
C ILE A 189 -14.31 -11.33 3.00
N PHE A 190 -14.82 -10.96 4.16
CA PHE A 190 -15.34 -11.90 5.15
C PHE A 190 -16.89 -11.92 5.26
N GLY A 191 -17.58 -11.00 4.58
CA GLY A 191 -19.02 -10.81 4.68
C GLY A 191 -19.44 -9.86 5.82
N GLU A 192 -20.72 -9.50 5.82
CA GLU A 192 -21.30 -8.59 6.82
C GLU A 192 -21.71 -9.30 8.13
N ASP A 193 -21.66 -10.62 8.16
CA ASP A 193 -22.16 -11.44 9.28
C ASP A 193 -21.26 -11.39 10.52
N LYS A 194 -20.04 -10.86 10.38
CA LYS A 194 -19.05 -10.83 11.46
C LYS A 194 -18.57 -9.41 11.73
N THR A 195 -18.45 -9.11 13.00
CA THR A 195 -17.83 -7.87 13.47
C THR A 195 -16.31 -7.91 13.29
N ALA A 196 -15.67 -6.75 13.23
CA ALA A 196 -14.21 -6.67 13.20
C ALA A 196 -13.55 -7.41 14.39
N GLU A 197 -14.18 -7.32 15.59
CA GLU A 197 -13.70 -8.01 16.79
C GLU A 197 -13.74 -9.54 16.64
N GLU A 198 -14.83 -10.09 16.13
CA GLU A 198 -14.94 -11.53 15.86
C GLU A 198 -13.90 -12.00 14.84
N LEU A 199 -13.71 -11.23 13.77
CA LEU A 199 -12.69 -11.54 12.75
C LEU A 199 -11.26 -11.55 13.34
N LEU A 200 -10.92 -10.56 14.16
CA LEU A 200 -9.61 -10.48 14.80
C LEU A 200 -9.37 -11.69 15.74
N ARG A 201 -10.40 -12.15 16.46
CA ARG A 201 -10.35 -13.35 17.30
C ARG A 201 -10.24 -14.66 16.50
N MET A 202 -10.81 -14.68 15.28
CA MET A 202 -10.72 -15.83 14.37
C MET A 202 -9.36 -15.98 13.70
N TYR A 203 -8.66 -14.88 13.47
CA TYR A 203 -7.37 -14.85 12.76
C TYR A 203 -6.26 -14.17 13.59
N PRO A 204 -5.99 -14.66 14.84
CA PRO A 204 -4.99 -14.07 15.70
C PRO A 204 -3.58 -14.17 15.08
N GLY A 205 -2.78 -13.11 15.26
CA GLY A 205 -1.42 -13.03 14.70
C GLY A 205 -1.35 -12.94 13.18
N LYS A 206 -2.50 -12.77 12.50
CA LYS A 206 -2.60 -12.74 11.04
C LYS A 206 -3.40 -11.53 10.51
N LEU A 207 -4.54 -11.24 11.10
CA LEU A 207 -5.42 -10.18 10.64
C LEU A 207 -5.18 -8.90 11.41
N LEU A 208 -4.94 -7.82 10.66
CA LEU A 208 -4.79 -6.47 11.14
C LEU A 208 -5.86 -5.61 10.44
N ILE A 209 -6.74 -4.95 11.19
CA ILE A 209 -7.80 -4.11 10.63
C ILE A 209 -7.50 -2.64 10.92
N THR A 210 -7.36 -1.84 9.86
CA THR A 210 -7.20 -0.38 9.99
C THR A 210 -8.57 0.28 10.08
N GLN A 211 -8.72 1.24 11.02
CA GLN A 211 -10.00 1.82 11.42
C GLN A 211 -9.99 3.36 11.34
N GLY A 212 -9.21 3.91 10.43
CA GLY A 212 -9.06 5.36 10.23
C GLY A 212 -8.65 6.07 11.51
N SER A 213 -9.43 7.05 11.95
CA SER A 213 -9.14 7.84 13.16
C SER A 213 -9.16 7.05 14.48
N ARG A 214 -9.68 5.83 14.47
CA ARG A 214 -9.66 4.92 15.65
C ARG A 214 -8.37 4.13 15.77
N GLY A 215 -7.53 4.13 14.74
CA GLY A 215 -6.25 3.45 14.74
C GLY A 215 -6.26 2.10 14.06
N VAL A 216 -5.58 1.14 14.64
CA VAL A 216 -5.39 -0.20 14.09
C VAL A 216 -5.56 -1.26 15.17
N SER A 217 -6.26 -2.35 14.83
CA SER A 217 -6.49 -3.47 15.74
C SER A 217 -5.93 -4.77 15.17
N VAL A 218 -5.41 -5.63 16.04
CA VAL A 218 -4.90 -6.97 15.72
C VAL A 218 -5.31 -7.95 16.82
N GLY A 219 -5.73 -9.15 16.44
CA GLY A 219 -5.91 -10.25 17.41
C GLY A 219 -4.54 -10.79 17.84
N LEU A 220 -4.23 -10.77 19.12
CA LEU A 220 -3.02 -11.42 19.68
C LEU A 220 -3.29 -12.90 19.96
N SER A 221 -4.52 -13.21 20.37
CA SER A 221 -5.03 -14.57 20.57
C SER A 221 -6.55 -14.59 20.28
N SER A 222 -7.19 -15.74 20.46
CA SER A 222 -8.66 -15.84 20.38
C SER A 222 -9.38 -15.05 21.50
N GLU A 223 -8.67 -14.66 22.54
CA GLU A 223 -9.23 -13.95 23.69
C GLU A 223 -8.74 -12.49 23.79
N GLU A 224 -7.61 -12.17 23.18
CA GLU A 224 -6.95 -10.89 23.32
C GLU A 224 -6.86 -10.13 22.00
N ILE A 225 -7.28 -8.87 22.01
CA ILE A 225 -7.17 -7.91 20.89
C ILE A 225 -6.36 -6.72 21.38
N LEU A 226 -5.32 -6.39 20.62
CA LEU A 226 -4.56 -5.16 20.78
C LEU A 226 -5.15 -4.10 19.85
N THR A 227 -5.47 -2.94 20.37
CA THR A 227 -5.82 -1.75 19.58
C THR A 227 -4.83 -0.63 19.86
N VAL A 228 -4.17 -0.14 18.83
CA VAL A 228 -3.25 0.99 18.91
C VAL A 228 -3.96 2.22 18.34
N PRO A 229 -4.24 3.25 19.17
CA PRO A 229 -4.90 4.46 18.74
C PRO A 229 -4.00 5.31 17.84
N VAL A 230 -4.60 6.19 17.01
CA VAL A 230 -3.83 7.15 16.21
C VAL A 230 -3.16 8.20 17.11
N ARG A 231 -1.99 8.66 16.69
CA ARG A 231 -1.40 9.90 17.22
C ARG A 231 -2.26 11.09 16.75
N PRO A 232 -2.58 12.06 17.63
CA PRO A 232 -3.22 13.31 17.20
C PRO A 232 -2.39 14.02 16.13
N ALA A 233 -3.02 14.39 15.01
CA ALA A 233 -2.40 15.03 13.87
C ALA A 233 -3.26 16.18 13.32
N LYS A 234 -2.60 17.20 12.77
CA LYS A 234 -3.30 18.24 12.00
C LYS A 234 -3.47 17.74 10.57
N VAL A 235 -4.57 17.05 10.32
CA VAL A 235 -4.83 16.41 9.03
C VAL A 235 -4.97 17.45 7.91
N VAL A 236 -4.17 17.28 6.86
CA VAL A 236 -4.20 18.02 5.59
C VAL A 236 -4.71 17.12 4.47
N ASP A 237 -4.18 15.90 4.37
CA ASP A 237 -4.54 14.93 3.33
C ASP A 237 -4.34 13.51 3.85
N THR A 238 -5.35 12.66 3.74
CA THR A 238 -5.29 11.25 4.21
C THR A 238 -4.79 10.28 3.14
N THR A 239 -4.53 10.76 1.93
CA THR A 239 -4.05 9.93 0.82
C THR A 239 -2.71 9.27 1.18
N GLY A 240 -2.63 7.95 1.01
CA GLY A 240 -1.41 7.19 1.30
C GLY A 240 -1.15 6.89 2.78
N ALA A 241 -2.04 7.29 3.71
CA ALA A 241 -1.87 6.95 5.13
C ALA A 241 -1.89 5.43 5.37
N GLY A 242 -2.77 4.70 4.69
CA GLY A 242 -2.80 3.23 4.72
C GLY A 242 -1.53 2.61 4.13
N ASP A 243 -0.99 3.17 3.03
CA ASP A 243 0.26 2.71 2.43
C ASP A 243 1.45 2.97 3.36
N THR A 244 1.46 4.14 4.02
CA THR A 244 2.48 4.48 5.02
C THR A 244 2.43 3.53 6.21
N LEU A 245 1.23 3.22 6.72
CA LEU A 245 1.03 2.25 7.80
C LEU A 245 1.57 0.87 7.41
N ASN A 246 1.17 0.36 6.24
CA ASN A 246 1.61 -0.94 5.75
C ASN A 246 3.13 -0.98 5.58
N GLY A 247 3.72 0.04 4.93
CA GLY A 247 5.17 0.12 4.74
C GLY A 247 5.94 0.15 6.06
N ALA A 248 5.50 0.98 7.01
CA ALA A 248 6.12 1.09 8.32
C ALA A 248 5.99 -0.19 9.15
N PHE A 249 4.82 -0.83 9.13
CA PHE A 249 4.56 -2.10 9.81
C PHE A 249 5.47 -3.22 9.25
N CYS A 250 5.50 -3.39 7.91
CA CYS A 250 6.35 -4.39 7.26
C CYS A 250 7.82 -4.18 7.63
N TYR A 251 8.30 -2.93 7.60
CA TYR A 251 9.69 -2.61 7.98
C TYR A 251 9.99 -3.01 9.42
N ARG A 252 9.15 -2.65 10.39
CA ARG A 252 9.40 -2.93 11.81
C ARG A 252 9.28 -4.42 12.16
N ILE A 253 8.29 -5.11 11.59
CA ILE A 253 8.17 -6.57 11.73
C ILE A 253 9.40 -7.27 11.13
N ALA A 254 9.88 -6.83 9.98
CA ALA A 254 11.10 -7.36 9.37
C ALA A 254 12.33 -7.13 10.25
N MET A 255 12.39 -6.04 11.01
CA MET A 255 13.46 -5.77 11.96
C MET A 255 13.39 -6.61 13.24
N GLY A 256 12.29 -7.35 13.44
CA GLY A 256 12.09 -8.25 14.59
C GLY A 256 11.41 -7.59 15.79
N ASP A 257 10.76 -6.46 15.60
CA ASP A 257 9.98 -5.81 16.65
C ASP A 257 8.78 -6.65 17.06
N SER A 258 8.29 -6.43 18.28
CA SER A 258 6.99 -6.93 18.69
C SER A 258 5.88 -6.34 17.81
N VAL A 259 4.75 -7.06 17.67
CA VAL A 259 3.59 -6.56 16.92
C VAL A 259 3.10 -5.22 17.48
N GLU A 260 3.10 -5.07 18.78
CA GLU A 260 2.69 -3.83 19.46
C GLU A 260 3.61 -2.66 19.08
N ASP A 261 4.93 -2.84 19.19
CA ASP A 261 5.89 -1.78 18.86
C ASP A 261 5.87 -1.44 17.37
N ALA A 262 5.76 -2.45 16.50
CA ALA A 262 5.61 -2.26 15.06
C ALA A 262 4.35 -1.46 14.72
N LEU A 263 3.21 -1.74 15.36
CA LEU A 263 1.96 -1.01 15.16
C LEU A 263 2.00 0.41 15.72
N ARG A 264 2.62 0.62 16.89
CA ARG A 264 2.83 1.98 17.46
C ARG A 264 3.64 2.83 16.49
N TYR A 265 4.74 2.28 15.99
CA TYR A 265 5.59 2.95 15.00
C TYR A 265 4.82 3.24 13.70
N ALA A 266 4.15 2.24 13.14
CA ALA A 266 3.42 2.35 11.88
C ALA A 266 2.26 3.36 11.96
N ASN A 267 1.52 3.36 13.06
CA ASN A 267 0.41 4.27 13.28
C ASN A 267 0.89 5.72 13.47
N THR A 268 2.05 5.91 14.12
CA THR A 268 2.70 7.23 14.22
C THR A 268 3.15 7.71 12.84
N ALA A 269 3.79 6.85 12.04
CA ALA A 269 4.20 7.19 10.68
C ALA A 269 3.01 7.56 9.79
N ALA A 270 1.91 6.77 9.86
CA ALA A 270 0.68 7.04 9.15
C ALA A 270 0.03 8.37 9.58
N SER A 271 0.02 8.67 10.87
CA SER A 271 -0.50 9.96 11.36
C SER A 271 0.32 11.15 10.85
N LEU A 272 1.64 11.05 10.87
CA LEU A 272 2.53 12.09 10.32
C LEU A 272 2.32 12.29 8.82
N SER A 273 2.08 11.21 8.06
CA SER A 273 1.86 11.32 6.62
C SER A 273 0.62 12.15 6.27
N THR A 274 -0.37 12.21 7.16
CA THR A 274 -1.59 13.00 6.93
C THR A 274 -1.39 14.50 7.13
N GLU A 275 -0.28 14.95 7.68
CA GLU A 275 0.00 16.38 7.97
C GLU A 275 0.50 17.16 6.74
N LYS A 276 0.76 16.48 5.62
CA LYS A 276 1.25 17.06 4.36
C LYS A 276 0.37 16.60 3.19
N PHE A 277 0.44 17.35 2.08
CA PHE A 277 -0.31 17.01 0.86
C PHE A 277 0.34 15.87 0.09
N SER A 278 -0.47 15.02 -0.54
CA SER A 278 -0.18 13.87 -1.38
C SER A 278 0.34 12.63 -0.63
N ALA A 279 0.14 11.45 -1.23
CA ALA A 279 0.56 10.19 -0.64
C ALA A 279 2.06 10.17 -0.30
N GLN A 280 2.92 10.22 -1.30
CA GLN A 280 4.37 10.14 -1.08
C GLN A 280 4.96 11.43 -0.49
N GLY A 281 4.34 12.60 -0.75
CA GLY A 281 4.78 13.87 -0.17
C GLY A 281 4.62 13.94 1.35
N GLY A 282 3.63 13.22 1.89
CA GLY A 282 3.37 13.13 3.32
C GLY A 282 4.25 12.13 4.09
N MET A 283 4.79 11.13 3.42
CA MET A 283 5.52 10.03 4.09
C MET A 283 6.73 10.53 4.88
N PRO A 284 6.81 10.20 6.19
CA PRO A 284 7.88 10.67 7.06
C PRO A 284 9.18 9.88 6.87
N THR A 285 10.27 10.45 7.37
CA THR A 285 11.54 9.76 7.60
C THR A 285 11.53 9.03 8.94
N ALA A 286 12.47 8.10 9.16
CA ALA A 286 12.65 7.43 10.43
C ALA A 286 12.86 8.42 11.58
N GLU A 287 13.67 9.48 11.37
CA GLU A 287 13.95 10.51 12.37
C GLU A 287 12.68 11.26 12.79
N GLU A 288 11.81 11.62 11.82
CA GLU A 288 10.52 12.28 12.10
C GLU A 288 9.62 11.37 12.96
N VAL A 289 9.56 10.06 12.64
CA VAL A 289 8.74 9.10 13.40
C VAL A 289 9.30 8.88 14.81
N GLU A 290 10.61 8.69 14.95
CA GLU A 290 11.26 8.49 16.26
C GLU A 290 11.12 9.72 17.16
N LYS A 291 11.18 10.92 16.58
CA LYS A 291 10.92 12.16 17.29
C LYS A 291 9.47 12.22 17.80
N ALA A 292 8.51 11.94 16.92
CA ALA A 292 7.09 11.97 17.28
C ALA A 292 6.73 10.92 18.36
N LEU A 293 7.37 9.75 18.34
CA LEU A 293 7.18 8.72 19.37
C LEU A 293 7.68 9.15 20.76
N LYS A 294 8.71 10.01 20.83
CA LYS A 294 9.21 10.55 22.11
C LYS A 294 8.32 11.63 22.70
N GLU A 295 7.44 12.20 21.90
CA GLU A 295 6.50 13.26 22.30
C GLU A 295 5.13 12.69 22.77
N LEU A 296 4.92 11.36 22.63
CA LEU A 296 3.75 10.62 23.12
C LEU A 296 3.94 10.12 24.55
#